data_aa3df54d5918e3804998d57a054593b5
#
_entry.id   aa3df54d5918e3804998d57a054593b5
#
_cell.length_a   1.000
_cell.length_b   1.000
_cell.length_c   1.000
_cell.angle_alpha   90.00
_cell.angle_beta   90.00
_cell.angle_gamma   90.00
#
_symmetry.space_group_name_H-M   'P 1'
#
loop_
_entity.id
_entity.type
_entity.pdbx_description
1 polymer ?
#
loop_
_entity_poly.entity_id
_entity_poly.type
_entity_poly.pdbx_seq_one_letter_code
_entity_poly.pdbx_strand_id
1 'polypeptide(L)'
;MNRKLFCEISPFTYRLSMEKEILKRHLQDMRRKTHFASERSETLLPVLVYRHNSLIRRRLGNVNMQLQENKATNLALAVKHIDGLLIHPGETFSIWKLIGRTSKRKGYKEGLTIAKGCPSQGIGGGMCQLSNLIHWLVLHSELTITEHHHHDGLDLFPDFGRQIPFGTGTSISYNYIDYRFRNNTANTYQLRLWVDDEYLCGELRAVEQQTHTFHIHAENEFFSRENGVVYRNGEVYRDIIDRETGQHLESQLIRTNHARVMYDCPPSIIIKEENV
;
A
#
# COMPACT_ATOMS: atom_id res chain seq x y z
N MET A 1 -11.22 -31.33 -16.05
CA MET A 1 -11.34 -30.02 -16.74
C MET A 1 -11.64 -28.98 -15.68
N ASN A 2 -10.71 -28.08 -15.39
CA ASN A 2 -10.99 -26.95 -14.49
C ASN A 2 -12.01 -26.02 -15.15
N ARG A 3 -13.16 -25.84 -14.52
CA ARG A 3 -14.24 -24.96 -14.99
C ARG A 3 -13.73 -23.51 -14.93
N LYS A 4 -13.62 -22.84 -16.08
CA LYS A 4 -13.24 -21.42 -16.13
C LYS A 4 -14.23 -20.58 -15.31
N LEU A 5 -13.70 -19.66 -14.51
CA LEU A 5 -14.53 -18.67 -13.81
C LEU A 5 -15.18 -17.71 -14.83
N PHE A 6 -16.33 -17.17 -14.47
CA PHE A 6 -17.05 -16.23 -15.36
C PHE A 6 -16.18 -15.03 -15.79
N CYS A 7 -15.36 -14.50 -14.89
CA CYS A 7 -14.43 -13.41 -15.19
C CYS A 7 -13.28 -13.80 -16.14
N GLU A 8 -13.03 -15.09 -16.35
CA GLU A 8 -11.96 -15.60 -17.23
C GLU A 8 -12.41 -15.90 -18.66
N ILE A 9 -13.72 -15.81 -18.94
CA ILE A 9 -14.29 -16.13 -20.25
C ILE A 9 -13.88 -15.10 -21.30
N SER A 10 -13.99 -13.81 -20.98
CA SER A 10 -13.69 -12.71 -21.89
C SER A 10 -13.39 -11.39 -21.14
N PRO A 11 -12.79 -10.38 -21.81
CA PRO A 11 -12.63 -9.04 -21.24
C PRO A 11 -13.95 -8.38 -20.81
N PHE A 12 -15.04 -8.70 -21.49
CA PHE A 12 -16.38 -8.20 -21.17
C PHE A 12 -16.88 -8.80 -19.85
N THR A 13 -16.82 -10.12 -19.70
CA THR A 13 -17.25 -10.81 -18.47
C THR A 13 -16.36 -10.45 -17.27
N TYR A 14 -15.07 -10.19 -17.50
CA TYR A 14 -14.17 -9.63 -16.48
C TYR A 14 -14.66 -8.27 -15.99
N ARG A 15 -14.97 -7.34 -16.93
CA ARG A 15 -15.49 -6.01 -16.60
C ARG A 15 -16.81 -6.09 -15.83
N LEU A 16 -17.73 -6.96 -16.24
CA LEU A 16 -19.00 -7.15 -15.56
C LEU A 16 -18.83 -7.69 -14.14
N SER A 17 -17.92 -8.63 -13.96
CA SER A 17 -17.56 -9.16 -12.63
C SER A 17 -16.98 -8.07 -11.73
N MET A 18 -16.13 -7.21 -12.27
CA MET A 18 -15.53 -6.09 -11.53
C MET A 18 -16.62 -5.08 -11.09
N GLU A 19 -17.52 -4.69 -11.98
CA GLU A 19 -18.62 -3.75 -11.64
C GLU A 19 -19.58 -4.35 -10.58
N LYS A 20 -19.82 -5.66 -10.63
CA LYS A 20 -20.57 -6.38 -9.61
C LYS A 20 -19.90 -6.28 -8.23
N GLU A 21 -18.58 -6.50 -8.13
CA GLU A 21 -17.86 -6.40 -6.85
C GLU A 21 -17.81 -4.93 -6.34
N ILE A 22 -17.71 -3.95 -7.23
CA ILE A 22 -17.82 -2.53 -6.90
C ILE A 22 -19.21 -2.21 -6.30
N LEU A 23 -20.27 -2.68 -6.92
CA LEU A 23 -21.64 -2.49 -6.44
C LEU A 23 -21.84 -3.15 -5.07
N LYS A 24 -21.39 -4.39 -4.93
CA LYS A 24 -21.44 -5.13 -3.67
C LYS A 24 -20.72 -4.37 -2.55
N ARG A 25 -19.56 -3.77 -2.84
CA ARG A 25 -18.81 -2.94 -1.88
C ARG A 25 -19.62 -1.71 -1.45
N HIS A 26 -20.25 -1.00 -2.36
CA HIS A 26 -21.09 0.14 -2.02
C HIS A 26 -22.26 -0.26 -1.11
N LEU A 27 -22.93 -1.37 -1.42
CA LEU A 27 -24.02 -1.90 -0.60
C LEU A 27 -23.55 -2.32 0.80
N GLN A 28 -22.38 -2.93 0.90
CA GLN A 28 -21.79 -3.31 2.20
C GLN A 28 -21.46 -2.08 3.05
N ASP A 29 -20.86 -1.04 2.46
CA ASP A 29 -20.55 0.21 3.16
C ASP A 29 -21.81 0.89 3.70
N MET A 30 -22.88 0.94 2.90
CA MET A 30 -24.18 1.49 3.33
C MET A 30 -24.81 0.66 4.47
N ARG A 31 -24.80 -0.67 4.36
CA ARG A 31 -25.36 -1.55 5.39
C ARG A 31 -24.60 -1.43 6.71
N ARG A 32 -23.28 -1.30 6.67
CA ARG A 32 -22.42 -1.15 7.85
C ARG A 32 -22.46 0.26 8.43
N LYS A 33 -23.12 1.22 7.78
CA LYS A 33 -23.14 2.64 8.16
C LYS A 33 -21.73 3.16 8.45
N THR A 34 -20.75 2.78 7.62
CA THR A 34 -19.36 3.15 7.82
C THR A 34 -19.22 4.67 7.72
N HIS A 35 -18.71 5.29 8.77
CA HIS A 35 -18.43 6.72 8.80
C HIS A 35 -17.04 6.95 8.18
N PHE A 36 -17.00 7.56 6.99
CA PHE A 36 -15.77 7.83 6.27
C PHE A 36 -15.25 9.22 6.56
N ALA A 37 -13.94 9.33 6.80
CA ALA A 37 -13.24 10.61 6.89
C ALA A 37 -13.38 11.40 5.58
N SER A 38 -13.75 12.67 5.69
CA SER A 38 -13.97 13.56 4.52
C SER A 38 -13.56 15.01 4.77
N GLU A 39 -13.43 15.42 6.02
CA GLU A 39 -13.02 16.76 6.40
C GLU A 39 -11.54 16.99 6.10
N ARG A 40 -11.19 18.22 5.67
CA ARG A 40 -9.81 18.60 5.39
C ARG A 40 -9.47 19.91 6.04
N SER A 41 -8.21 20.04 6.45
CA SER A 41 -7.65 21.27 6.98
C SER A 41 -6.29 21.58 6.36
N GLU A 42 -6.07 22.83 5.99
CA GLU A 42 -4.76 23.31 5.59
C GLU A 42 -3.86 23.59 6.80
N THR A 43 -4.49 23.86 7.95
CA THR A 43 -3.77 24.04 9.23
C THR A 43 -3.19 22.73 9.68
N LEU A 44 -1.88 22.71 9.94
CA LEU A 44 -1.18 21.52 10.42
C LEU A 44 -1.55 21.21 11.85
N LEU A 45 -1.87 19.96 12.14
CA LEU A 45 -1.94 19.49 13.51
C LEU A 45 -0.55 19.54 14.17
N PRO A 46 -0.47 19.84 15.48
CA PRO A 46 0.80 20.20 16.13
C PRO A 46 1.81 19.07 16.20
N VAL A 47 1.37 17.84 16.38
CA VAL A 47 2.25 16.69 16.63
C VAL A 47 2.57 15.96 15.32
N LEU A 48 3.85 15.87 14.95
CA LEU A 48 4.31 14.99 13.90
C LEU A 48 4.46 13.57 14.46
N VAL A 49 3.61 12.65 14.01
CA VAL A 49 3.64 11.23 14.39
C VAL A 49 4.74 10.51 13.61
N TYR A 50 4.68 10.60 12.28
CA TYR A 50 5.68 9.99 11.41
C TYR A 50 5.76 10.69 10.05
N ARG A 51 6.93 10.64 9.40
CA ARG A 51 7.19 11.17 8.06
C ARG A 51 7.93 10.15 7.23
N HIS A 52 7.57 10.03 5.96
CA HIS A 52 8.29 9.20 5.00
C HIS A 52 8.23 9.77 3.59
N ASN A 53 9.28 9.50 2.80
CA ASN A 53 9.39 9.88 1.42
C ASN A 53 9.64 8.65 0.56
N SER A 54 8.95 8.53 -0.58
CA SER A 54 9.06 7.41 -1.51
C SER A 54 9.49 7.91 -2.89
N LEU A 55 10.66 7.47 -3.36
CA LEU A 55 11.20 7.85 -4.68
C LEU A 55 10.21 7.47 -5.79
N ILE A 56 9.80 8.46 -6.60
CA ILE A 56 8.79 8.26 -7.65
C ILE A 56 9.42 7.55 -8.86
N ARG A 57 10.52 8.09 -9.39
CA ARG A 57 11.14 7.62 -10.63
C ARG A 57 12.20 6.57 -10.34
N ARG A 58 11.81 5.30 -10.41
CA ARG A 58 12.73 4.17 -10.25
C ARG A 58 12.98 3.50 -11.59
N ARG A 59 14.25 3.18 -11.89
CA ARG A 59 14.56 2.28 -13.00
C ARG A 59 14.22 0.85 -12.57
N LEU A 60 13.13 0.32 -13.08
CA LEU A 60 12.65 -1.04 -12.81
C LEU A 60 12.96 -1.89 -14.05
N GLY A 61 14.18 -2.42 -14.15
CA GLY A 61 14.62 -3.18 -15.33
C GLY A 61 14.46 -2.37 -16.64
N ASN A 62 13.83 -2.96 -17.67
CA ASN A 62 13.59 -2.36 -18.98
C ASN A 62 12.26 -1.58 -19.05
N VAL A 63 11.68 -1.16 -17.94
CA VAL A 63 10.41 -0.40 -17.93
C VAL A 63 10.62 0.97 -18.57
N ASN A 64 9.72 1.33 -19.51
CA ASN A 64 9.73 2.63 -20.17
C ASN A 64 9.62 3.77 -19.16
N MET A 65 10.60 4.68 -19.15
CA MET A 65 10.63 5.83 -18.23
C MET A 65 9.42 6.77 -18.39
N GLN A 66 8.76 6.79 -19.56
CA GLN A 66 7.52 7.55 -19.74
C GLN A 66 6.41 7.10 -18.78
N LEU A 67 6.36 5.80 -18.43
CA LEU A 67 5.41 5.29 -17.43
C LEU A 67 5.71 5.82 -16.02
N GLN A 68 6.98 6.12 -15.72
CA GLN A 68 7.38 6.74 -14.44
C GLN A 68 6.97 8.23 -14.40
N GLU A 69 7.11 8.97 -15.53
CA GLU A 69 6.63 10.35 -15.65
C GLU A 69 5.10 10.42 -15.53
N ASN A 70 4.41 9.51 -16.19
CA ASN A 70 2.96 9.39 -16.08
C ASN A 70 2.52 9.05 -14.65
N LYS A 71 3.29 8.21 -13.95
CA LYS A 71 3.06 7.90 -12.53
C LYS A 71 3.17 9.14 -11.66
N ALA A 72 4.19 9.99 -11.84
CA ALA A 72 4.32 11.25 -11.12
C ALA A 72 3.07 12.13 -11.29
N THR A 73 2.58 12.26 -12.54
CA THR A 73 1.33 12.98 -12.84
C THR A 73 0.13 12.36 -12.09
N ASN A 74 0.00 11.03 -12.12
CA ASN A 74 -1.10 10.32 -11.47
C ASN A 74 -1.09 10.50 -9.94
N LEU A 75 0.10 10.42 -9.34
CA LEU A 75 0.28 10.64 -7.90
C LEU A 75 -0.08 12.07 -7.50
N ALA A 76 0.39 13.08 -8.24
CA ALA A 76 0.06 14.47 -8.00
C ALA A 76 -1.45 14.77 -8.08
N LEU A 77 -2.17 14.09 -8.99
CA LEU A 77 -3.64 14.19 -9.07
C LEU A 77 -4.31 13.52 -7.86
N ALA A 78 -3.85 12.31 -7.48
CA ALA A 78 -4.46 11.54 -6.41
C ALA A 78 -4.25 12.19 -5.03
N VAL A 79 -3.06 12.72 -4.78
CA VAL A 79 -2.69 13.40 -3.53
C VAL A 79 -3.64 14.54 -3.20
N LYS A 80 -4.07 15.35 -4.19
CA LYS A 80 -5.03 16.45 -4.01
C LYS A 80 -6.36 16.02 -3.38
N HIS A 81 -6.69 14.75 -3.48
CA HIS A 81 -7.91 14.20 -2.90
C HIS A 81 -7.73 13.74 -1.45
N ILE A 82 -6.50 13.66 -0.94
CA ILE A 82 -6.20 13.12 0.39
C ILE A 82 -5.50 14.15 1.28
N ASP A 83 -4.64 15.01 0.69
CA ASP A 83 -3.88 15.98 1.48
C ASP A 83 -4.78 16.83 2.38
N GLY A 84 -4.33 17.02 3.61
CA GLY A 84 -5.05 17.74 4.65
C GLY A 84 -6.18 16.97 5.32
N LEU A 85 -6.44 15.70 4.94
CA LEU A 85 -7.53 14.90 5.49
C LEU A 85 -7.41 14.76 7.00
N LEU A 86 -8.44 15.17 7.72
CA LEU A 86 -8.63 14.88 9.14
C LEU A 86 -9.32 13.52 9.32
N ILE A 87 -8.91 12.77 10.31
CA ILE A 87 -9.47 11.46 10.65
C ILE A 87 -9.85 11.50 12.12
N HIS A 88 -11.11 11.83 12.38
CA HIS A 88 -11.65 11.97 13.73
C HIS A 88 -11.89 10.59 14.39
N PRO A 89 -12.05 10.55 15.72
CA PRO A 89 -12.46 9.34 16.44
C PRO A 89 -13.65 8.65 15.79
N GLY A 90 -13.52 7.35 15.54
CA GLY A 90 -14.57 6.53 14.92
C GLY A 90 -14.62 6.57 13.38
N GLU A 91 -13.89 7.45 12.73
CA GLU A 91 -13.88 7.56 11.27
C GLU A 91 -12.97 6.52 10.60
N THR A 92 -13.33 6.19 9.38
CA THR A 92 -12.61 5.23 8.53
C THR A 92 -12.03 5.94 7.31
N PHE A 93 -10.73 5.78 7.09
CA PHE A 93 -10.08 6.11 5.83
C PHE A 93 -10.40 5.05 4.76
N SER A 94 -10.63 5.46 3.54
CA SER A 94 -10.72 4.60 2.36
C SER A 94 -10.09 5.32 1.17
N ILE A 95 -9.04 4.72 0.59
CA ILE A 95 -8.32 5.38 -0.51
C ILE A 95 -9.23 5.60 -1.71
N TRP A 96 -10.12 4.65 -2.02
CA TRP A 96 -11.00 4.75 -3.18
C TRP A 96 -12.23 5.63 -2.97
N LYS A 97 -12.69 5.83 -1.71
CA LYS A 97 -13.73 6.82 -1.41
C LYS A 97 -13.25 8.24 -1.65
N LEU A 98 -11.97 8.50 -1.43
CA LEU A 98 -11.36 9.82 -1.60
C LEU A 98 -10.97 10.08 -3.05
N ILE A 99 -10.21 9.19 -3.69
CA ILE A 99 -9.70 9.38 -5.06
C ILE A 99 -10.79 9.12 -6.10
N GLY A 100 -11.66 8.15 -5.84
CA GLY A 100 -12.63 7.65 -6.81
C GLY A 100 -11.94 6.92 -7.98
N ARG A 101 -12.71 6.62 -9.04
CA ARG A 101 -12.21 5.94 -10.23
C ARG A 101 -11.20 6.83 -10.98
N THR A 102 -10.02 6.33 -11.22
CA THR A 102 -9.01 6.95 -12.08
C THR A 102 -9.46 6.83 -13.55
N SER A 103 -9.43 7.92 -14.30
CA SER A 103 -9.84 7.92 -15.71
C SER A 103 -9.07 8.98 -16.51
N LYS A 104 -8.95 8.78 -17.83
CA LYS A 104 -8.37 9.79 -18.75
C LYS A 104 -9.11 11.14 -18.65
N ARG A 105 -10.42 11.13 -18.48
CA ARG A 105 -11.25 12.35 -18.34
C ARG A 105 -10.86 13.19 -17.12
N LYS A 106 -10.37 12.57 -16.06
CA LYS A 106 -9.86 13.23 -14.85
C LYS A 106 -8.36 13.61 -14.96
N GLY A 107 -7.72 13.43 -16.12
CA GLY A 107 -6.31 13.73 -16.34
C GLY A 107 -5.36 12.59 -16.01
N TYR A 108 -5.84 11.44 -15.52
CA TYR A 108 -4.97 10.30 -15.24
C TYR A 108 -4.39 9.71 -16.53
N LYS A 109 -3.10 9.43 -16.50
CA LYS A 109 -2.32 8.88 -17.60
C LYS A 109 -2.12 7.38 -17.43
N GLU A 110 -1.70 6.74 -18.51
CA GLU A 110 -1.29 5.35 -18.50
C GLU A 110 0.02 5.18 -17.72
N GLY A 111 0.07 4.27 -16.77
CA GLY A 111 1.22 4.01 -15.93
C GLY A 111 1.36 2.53 -15.64
N LEU A 112 2.44 2.15 -14.94
CA LEU A 112 2.69 0.77 -14.54
C LEU A 112 1.63 0.30 -13.54
N THR A 113 1.02 -0.82 -13.85
CA THR A 113 0.09 -1.58 -12.99
C THR A 113 0.57 -3.02 -12.86
N ILE A 114 0.01 -3.76 -11.93
CA ILE A 114 0.23 -5.20 -11.81
C ILE A 114 -1.10 -5.90 -12.07
N ALA A 115 -1.14 -6.75 -13.08
CA ALA A 115 -2.31 -7.53 -13.44
C ALA A 115 -1.94 -9.01 -13.51
N LYS A 116 -2.68 -9.88 -12.81
CA LYS A 116 -2.43 -11.34 -12.75
C LYS A 116 -0.97 -11.68 -12.38
N GLY A 117 -0.39 -10.92 -11.45
CA GLY A 117 0.99 -11.15 -11.01
C GLY A 117 2.09 -10.73 -12.01
N CYS A 118 1.75 -10.03 -13.09
CA CYS A 118 2.72 -9.53 -14.06
C CYS A 118 2.64 -8.00 -14.19
N PRO A 119 3.78 -7.33 -14.48
CA PRO A 119 3.79 -5.93 -14.87
C PRO A 119 2.87 -5.69 -16.07
N SER A 120 2.01 -4.70 -15.98
CA SER A 120 1.03 -4.32 -16.99
C SER A 120 0.92 -2.80 -17.07
N GLN A 121 0.14 -2.29 -18.00
CA GLN A 121 -0.10 -0.86 -18.14
C GLN A 121 -1.61 -0.56 -17.98
N GLY A 122 -1.91 0.55 -17.32
CA GLY A 122 -3.30 0.95 -17.11
C GLY A 122 -3.43 2.41 -16.70
N ILE A 123 -4.65 2.97 -16.89
CA ILE A 123 -4.94 4.34 -16.50
C ILE A 123 -4.91 4.47 -14.97
N GLY A 124 -4.15 5.46 -14.47
CA GLY A 124 -3.97 5.67 -13.04
C GLY A 124 -2.90 4.73 -12.43
N GLY A 125 -2.00 4.17 -13.22
CA GLY A 125 -0.87 3.40 -12.68
C GLY A 125 -0.04 4.23 -11.69
N GLY A 126 0.45 3.57 -10.62
CA GLY A 126 1.21 4.19 -9.53
C GLY A 126 0.45 4.29 -8.21
N MET A 127 -0.86 4.01 -8.16
CA MET A 127 -1.66 4.13 -6.93
C MET A 127 -1.21 3.20 -5.81
N CYS A 128 -0.59 2.05 -6.13
CA CYS A 128 0.01 1.19 -5.11
C CYS A 128 1.18 1.90 -4.38
N GLN A 129 1.95 2.78 -5.05
CA GLN A 129 2.98 3.56 -4.36
C GLN A 129 2.37 4.53 -3.34
N LEU A 130 1.24 5.16 -3.67
CA LEU A 130 0.52 6.04 -2.75
C LEU A 130 -0.02 5.25 -1.54
N SER A 131 -0.66 4.10 -1.80
CA SER A 131 -1.15 3.25 -0.71
C SER A 131 -0.02 2.67 0.14
N ASN A 132 1.14 2.35 -0.43
CA ASN A 132 2.33 1.92 0.31
C ASN A 132 2.85 3.01 1.25
N LEU A 133 2.93 4.26 0.77
CA LEU A 133 3.33 5.38 1.62
C LEU A 133 2.37 5.56 2.79
N ILE A 134 1.06 5.60 2.52
CA ILE A 134 0.04 5.76 3.57
C ILE A 134 0.09 4.60 4.56
N HIS A 135 0.21 3.36 4.07
CA HIS A 135 0.33 2.18 4.92
C HIS A 135 1.55 2.26 5.84
N TRP A 136 2.69 2.69 5.31
CA TRP A 136 3.91 2.87 6.10
C TRP A 136 3.74 3.91 7.21
N LEU A 137 3.07 5.03 6.93
CA LEU A 137 2.71 6.02 7.95
C LEU A 137 1.79 5.44 9.03
N VAL A 138 0.79 4.66 8.62
CA VAL A 138 -0.20 4.04 9.52
C VAL A 138 0.43 2.97 10.40
N LEU A 139 1.41 2.20 9.91
CA LEU A 139 2.14 1.23 10.72
C LEU A 139 2.88 1.87 11.92
N HIS A 140 3.21 3.16 11.83
CA HIS A 140 3.83 3.93 12.92
C HIS A 140 2.80 4.67 13.81
N SER A 141 1.54 4.23 13.81
CA SER A 141 0.47 4.89 14.54
C SER A 141 -0.44 3.92 15.28
N GLU A 142 -1.29 4.46 16.15
CA GLU A 142 -2.33 3.72 16.87
C GLU A 142 -3.59 3.50 16.01
N LEU A 143 -3.58 3.87 14.73
CA LEU A 143 -4.68 3.63 13.80
C LEU A 143 -4.81 2.14 13.48
N THR A 144 -6.04 1.64 13.39
CA THR A 144 -6.33 0.22 13.18
C THR A 144 -6.57 -0.06 11.70
N ILE A 145 -5.71 -0.87 11.07
CA ILE A 145 -5.89 -1.31 9.69
C ILE A 145 -7.09 -2.28 9.64
N THR A 146 -8.07 -1.97 8.79
CA THR A 146 -9.33 -2.73 8.66
C THR A 146 -9.45 -3.45 7.31
N GLU A 147 -8.68 -3.04 6.31
CA GLU A 147 -8.58 -3.72 5.02
C GLU A 147 -7.19 -3.47 4.41
N HIS A 148 -6.49 -4.56 4.14
CA HIS A 148 -5.18 -4.56 3.53
C HIS A 148 -5.05 -5.79 2.61
N HIS A 149 -4.52 -5.57 1.42
CA HIS A 149 -4.27 -6.61 0.43
C HIS A 149 -2.83 -6.51 -0.06
N HIS A 150 -2.24 -7.63 -0.41
CA HIS A 150 -0.88 -7.73 -0.93
C HIS A 150 -0.86 -8.21 -2.38
N HIS A 151 0.25 -8.00 -3.07
CA HIS A 151 0.58 -8.75 -4.29
C HIS A 151 1.16 -10.10 -3.87
N ASP A 152 0.29 -11.03 -3.48
CA ASP A 152 0.69 -12.30 -2.89
C ASP A 152 1.57 -13.14 -3.80
N GLY A 153 2.62 -13.70 -3.22
CA GLY A 153 3.45 -14.74 -3.81
C GLY A 153 4.44 -14.28 -4.88
N LEU A 154 4.63 -12.98 -5.11
CA LEU A 154 5.57 -12.48 -6.13
C LEU A 154 6.48 -11.37 -5.64
N ASP A 155 7.78 -11.54 -5.83
CA ASP A 155 8.78 -10.47 -5.73
C ASP A 155 9.16 -10.03 -7.15
N LEU A 156 8.61 -8.89 -7.57
CA LEU A 156 8.65 -8.43 -8.96
C LEU A 156 9.91 -7.64 -9.32
N PHE A 157 10.58 -7.07 -8.33
CA PHE A 157 11.70 -6.16 -8.56
C PHE A 157 12.75 -6.31 -7.45
N PRO A 158 14.05 -6.33 -7.79
CA PRO A 158 15.11 -6.38 -6.81
C PRO A 158 15.10 -5.15 -5.90
N ASP A 159 15.69 -5.31 -4.70
CA ASP A 159 15.86 -4.20 -3.77
C ASP A 159 16.95 -3.23 -4.26
N PHE A 160 16.54 -2.08 -4.76
CA PHE A 160 17.43 -0.98 -5.11
C PHE A 160 17.56 -0.02 -3.91
N GLY A 161 18.21 -0.46 -2.83
CA GLY A 161 18.36 0.35 -1.61
C GLY A 161 17.03 0.61 -0.89
N ARG A 162 16.12 -0.36 -0.89
CA ARG A 162 14.86 -0.29 -0.15
C ARG A 162 15.15 -0.12 1.34
N GLN A 163 14.55 0.89 1.95
CA GLN A 163 14.70 1.17 3.39
C GLN A 163 13.60 0.53 4.24
N ILE A 164 12.50 0.14 3.61
CA ILE A 164 11.36 -0.50 4.30
C ILE A 164 11.38 -2.02 4.05
N PRO A 165 10.99 -2.85 5.03
CA PRO A 165 10.99 -4.31 4.89
C PRO A 165 10.21 -4.80 3.67
N PHE A 166 10.69 -5.88 3.06
CA PHE A 166 9.96 -6.58 2.02
C PHE A 166 8.66 -7.15 2.58
N GLY A 167 7.56 -7.04 1.83
CA GLY A 167 6.26 -7.55 2.24
C GLY A 167 5.33 -6.51 2.87
N THR A 168 5.79 -5.28 3.14
CA THR A 168 4.93 -4.19 3.61
C THR A 168 4.15 -3.49 2.48
N GLY A 169 4.22 -4.01 1.27
CA GLY A 169 3.53 -3.44 0.12
C GLY A 169 2.01 -3.65 0.17
N THR A 170 1.28 -2.80 -0.54
CA THR A 170 -0.17 -2.86 -0.67
C THR A 170 -0.59 -3.14 -2.11
N SER A 171 -1.68 -3.87 -2.28
CA SER A 171 -2.35 -4.07 -3.56
C SER A 171 -3.73 -3.43 -3.50
N ILE A 172 -4.03 -2.56 -4.46
CA ILE A 172 -5.33 -1.91 -4.54
C ILE A 172 -5.89 -1.95 -5.97
N SER A 173 -7.21 -2.09 -6.07
CA SER A 173 -7.94 -2.01 -7.32
C SER A 173 -9.28 -1.29 -7.11
N TYR A 174 -9.67 -0.42 -8.04
CA TYR A 174 -10.76 0.52 -7.81
C TYR A 174 -11.98 -0.10 -7.14
N ASN A 175 -12.15 0.31 -5.90
CA ASN A 175 -13.29 0.13 -4.99
C ASN A 175 -13.76 -1.32 -4.72
N TYR A 176 -12.99 -2.35 -5.04
CA TYR A 176 -13.27 -3.71 -4.59
C TYR A 176 -12.06 -4.36 -3.88
N ILE A 177 -10.86 -3.85 -4.13
CA ILE A 177 -9.64 -4.10 -3.36
C ILE A 177 -9.17 -2.72 -2.86
N ASP A 178 -9.49 -2.40 -1.60
CA ASP A 178 -9.24 -1.09 -1.00
C ASP A 178 -8.12 -1.17 0.03
N TYR A 179 -7.61 -0.03 0.42
CA TYR A 179 -6.81 0.11 1.61
C TYR A 179 -7.60 0.97 2.60
N ARG A 180 -7.89 0.40 3.77
CA ARG A 180 -8.71 1.05 4.80
C ARG A 180 -8.09 0.91 6.18
N PHE A 181 -8.22 1.96 6.98
CA PHE A 181 -7.94 1.94 8.40
C PHE A 181 -8.96 2.79 9.14
N ARG A 182 -9.11 2.55 10.43
CA ARG A 182 -10.05 3.25 11.28
C ARG A 182 -9.33 3.89 12.45
N ASN A 183 -9.78 5.06 12.84
CA ASN A 183 -9.36 5.71 14.06
C ASN A 183 -10.23 5.21 15.22
N ASN A 184 -9.70 4.30 16.02
CA ASN A 184 -10.34 3.79 17.22
C ASN A 184 -9.85 4.50 18.50
N THR A 185 -9.03 5.55 18.36
CA THR A 185 -8.51 6.35 19.48
C THR A 185 -9.41 7.55 19.77
N ALA A 186 -9.14 8.26 20.86
CA ALA A 186 -9.76 9.55 21.15
C ALA A 186 -9.08 10.73 20.42
N ASN A 187 -7.91 10.51 19.82
CA ASN A 187 -7.11 11.53 19.13
C ASN A 187 -7.64 11.80 17.71
N THR A 188 -7.37 12.98 17.16
CA THR A 188 -7.61 13.28 15.75
C THR A 188 -6.28 13.25 15.01
N TYR A 189 -6.26 12.56 13.87
CA TYR A 189 -5.09 12.46 12.99
C TYR A 189 -5.29 13.29 11.72
N GLN A 190 -4.17 13.67 11.08
CA GLN A 190 -4.15 14.36 9.80
C GLN A 190 -3.15 13.70 8.86
N LEU A 191 -3.57 13.39 7.65
CA LEU A 191 -2.68 12.99 6.56
C LEU A 191 -2.28 14.23 5.77
N ARG A 192 -0.97 14.46 5.66
CA ARG A 192 -0.39 15.45 4.75
C ARG A 192 0.40 14.71 3.67
N LEU A 193 0.06 14.97 2.43
CA LEU A 193 0.67 14.31 1.28
C LEU A 193 0.98 15.33 0.19
N TRP A 194 2.17 15.23 -0.40
CA TRP A 194 2.56 16.06 -1.55
C TRP A 194 3.53 15.32 -2.47
N VAL A 195 3.70 15.83 -3.65
CA VAL A 195 4.67 15.35 -4.64
C VAL A 195 5.65 16.48 -4.87
N ASP A 196 6.94 16.20 -4.68
CA ASP A 196 8.02 17.08 -5.12
C ASP A 196 8.68 16.55 -6.42
N ASP A 197 9.82 17.09 -6.79
CA ASP A 197 10.50 16.73 -8.04
C ASP A 197 10.90 15.25 -8.09
N GLU A 198 11.25 14.64 -6.96
CA GLU A 198 11.78 13.29 -6.88
C GLU A 198 10.88 12.34 -6.10
N TYR A 199 10.19 12.83 -5.07
CA TYR A 199 9.54 12.00 -4.08
C TYR A 199 8.04 12.24 -3.97
N LEU A 200 7.33 11.17 -3.67
CA LEU A 200 6.04 11.21 -3.03
C LEU A 200 6.28 11.30 -1.52
N CYS A 201 5.87 12.39 -0.91
CA CYS A 201 6.11 12.71 0.48
C CYS A 201 4.84 12.58 1.31
N GLY A 202 4.98 12.15 2.56
CA GLY A 202 3.85 12.03 3.47
C GLY A 202 4.22 12.27 4.92
N GLU A 203 3.28 12.87 5.65
CA GLU A 203 3.27 13.01 7.10
C GLU A 203 1.96 12.50 7.65
N LEU A 204 2.04 11.80 8.77
CA LEU A 204 0.93 11.58 9.67
C LEU A 204 1.12 12.50 10.87
N ARG A 205 0.13 13.32 11.15
CA ARG A 205 0.13 14.26 12.26
C ARG A 205 -1.04 13.97 13.19
N ALA A 206 -1.01 14.48 14.40
CA ALA A 206 -2.06 14.30 15.40
C ALA A 206 -2.25 15.56 16.25
N VAL A 207 -3.38 15.67 16.95
CA VAL A 207 -3.62 16.73 17.93
C VAL A 207 -2.74 16.52 19.15
N GLU A 208 -2.71 15.28 19.65
CA GLU A 208 -1.96 14.89 20.84
C GLU A 208 -0.90 13.84 20.52
N GLN A 209 0.11 13.74 21.39
CA GLN A 209 1.16 12.75 21.30
C GLN A 209 0.55 11.35 21.51
N GLN A 210 0.93 10.38 20.68
CA GLN A 210 0.58 8.98 20.89
C GLN A 210 1.20 8.42 22.17
N THR A 211 0.53 7.48 22.81
CA THR A 211 1.04 6.78 23.99
C THR A 211 2.12 5.78 23.66
N HIS A 212 2.16 5.30 22.40
CA HIS A 212 3.12 4.31 21.93
C HIS A 212 4.01 4.85 20.80
N THR A 213 5.18 4.25 20.68
CA THR A 213 6.03 4.30 19.50
C THR A 213 6.07 2.93 18.84
N PHE A 214 6.34 2.90 17.53
CA PHE A 214 6.30 1.68 16.76
C PHE A 214 7.62 1.50 16.00
N HIS A 215 8.19 0.31 16.05
CA HIS A 215 9.35 -0.08 15.27
C HIS A 215 8.98 -1.24 14.34
N ILE A 216 9.20 -1.05 13.04
CA ILE A 216 8.90 -2.07 12.04
C ILE A 216 10.22 -2.62 11.51
N HIS A 217 10.40 -3.92 11.62
CA HIS A 217 11.62 -4.61 11.21
C HIS A 217 11.32 -5.95 10.51
N ALA A 218 12.31 -6.47 9.80
CA ALA A 218 12.25 -7.80 9.21
C ALA A 218 13.12 -8.76 9.97
N GLU A 219 12.66 -10.01 10.05
CA GLU A 219 13.40 -11.13 10.59
C GLU A 219 13.39 -12.31 9.61
N ASN A 220 14.34 -13.23 9.81
CA ASN A 220 14.41 -14.47 9.04
C ASN A 220 14.39 -14.27 7.52
N GLU A 221 15.01 -13.18 7.03
CA GLU A 221 15.09 -12.93 5.58
C GLU A 221 16.13 -13.85 4.92
N PHE A 222 15.68 -14.61 3.92
CA PHE A 222 16.56 -15.45 3.11
C PHE A 222 15.93 -15.75 1.75
N PHE A 223 16.79 -16.21 0.82
CA PHE A 223 16.32 -16.75 -0.46
C PHE A 223 16.45 -18.27 -0.43
N SER A 224 15.40 -18.98 -0.87
CA SER A 224 15.40 -20.44 -1.05
C SER A 224 15.23 -20.79 -2.51
N ARG A 225 15.72 -22.00 -2.90
CA ARG A 225 15.41 -22.59 -4.19
C ARG A 225 14.63 -23.87 -3.97
N GLU A 226 13.41 -23.91 -4.48
CA GLU A 226 12.45 -24.98 -4.37
C GLU A 226 12.05 -25.43 -5.77
N ASN A 227 12.33 -26.70 -6.12
CA ASN A 227 12.05 -27.25 -7.45
C ASN A 227 12.57 -26.36 -8.61
N GLY A 228 13.76 -25.76 -8.46
CA GLY A 228 14.39 -24.90 -9.46
C GLY A 228 13.86 -23.46 -9.52
N VAL A 229 12.89 -23.10 -8.67
CA VAL A 229 12.31 -21.76 -8.56
C VAL A 229 12.86 -21.07 -7.32
N VAL A 230 13.27 -19.82 -7.46
CA VAL A 230 13.78 -19.02 -6.35
C VAL A 230 12.65 -18.28 -5.66
N TYR A 231 12.63 -18.34 -4.32
CA TYR A 231 11.69 -17.63 -3.45
C TYR A 231 12.44 -16.72 -2.49
N ARG A 232 11.83 -15.57 -2.17
CA ARG A 232 12.24 -14.70 -1.08
C ARG A 232 11.34 -14.93 0.11
N ASN A 233 11.94 -15.26 1.25
CA ASN A 233 11.27 -15.54 2.51
C ASN A 233 11.62 -14.47 3.53
N GLY A 234 10.80 -14.36 4.58
CA GLY A 234 11.03 -13.47 5.71
C GLY A 234 9.75 -13.16 6.46
N GLU A 235 9.92 -12.56 7.59
CA GLU A 235 8.84 -12.14 8.47
C GLU A 235 8.98 -10.65 8.75
N VAL A 236 7.86 -9.94 8.83
CA VAL A 236 7.81 -8.53 9.19
C VAL A 236 7.10 -8.38 10.52
N TYR A 237 7.76 -7.75 11.46
CA TYR A 237 7.25 -7.48 12.80
C TYR A 237 7.04 -5.99 13.01
N ARG A 238 6.11 -5.68 13.91
CA ARG A 238 5.83 -4.36 14.43
C ARG A 238 5.91 -4.42 15.95
N ASP A 239 6.95 -3.83 16.52
CA ASP A 239 7.07 -3.68 17.95
C ASP A 239 6.27 -2.49 18.44
N ILE A 240 5.60 -2.67 19.57
CA ILE A 240 4.89 -1.63 20.30
C ILE A 240 5.69 -1.31 21.54
N ILE A 241 6.07 -0.06 21.67
CA ILE A 241 6.94 0.44 22.75
C ILE A 241 6.16 1.54 23.47
N ASP A 242 6.04 1.45 24.79
CA ASP A 242 5.52 2.52 25.59
C ASP A 242 6.40 3.76 25.48
N ARG A 243 5.82 4.88 25.12
CA ARG A 243 6.58 6.10 24.80
C ARG A 243 7.22 6.74 26.02
N GLU A 244 6.55 6.67 27.17
CA GLU A 244 7.01 7.31 28.39
C GLU A 244 8.15 6.54 29.05
N THR A 245 8.01 5.22 29.13
CA THR A 245 8.95 4.34 29.83
C THR A 245 10.00 3.75 28.92
N GLY A 246 9.78 3.71 27.61
CA GLY A 246 10.62 2.98 26.64
C GLY A 246 10.47 1.45 26.73
N GLN A 247 9.50 0.95 27.51
CA GLN A 247 9.28 -0.48 27.69
C GLN A 247 8.71 -1.09 26.41
N HIS A 248 9.32 -2.19 25.95
CA HIS A 248 8.75 -3.02 24.90
C HIS A 248 7.52 -3.77 25.46
N LEU A 249 6.37 -3.58 24.79
CA LEU A 249 5.10 -4.15 25.23
C LEU A 249 4.73 -5.41 24.44
N GLU A 250 4.90 -5.38 23.11
CA GLU A 250 4.44 -6.44 22.22
C GLU A 250 5.20 -6.41 20.89
N SER A 251 5.46 -7.60 20.31
CA SER A 251 5.89 -7.75 18.91
C SER A 251 4.77 -8.41 18.11
N GLN A 252 4.20 -7.68 17.19
CA GLN A 252 3.10 -8.14 16.32
C GLN A 252 3.67 -8.63 14.99
N LEU A 253 3.43 -9.90 14.64
CA LEU A 253 3.72 -10.40 13.30
C LEU A 253 2.75 -9.76 12.31
N ILE A 254 3.28 -8.89 11.44
CA ILE A 254 2.51 -8.21 10.39
C ILE A 254 2.36 -9.10 9.16
N ARG A 255 3.46 -9.80 8.79
CA ARG A 255 3.50 -10.57 7.55
C ARG A 255 4.55 -11.68 7.60
N THR A 256 4.18 -12.86 7.09
CA THR A 256 5.12 -13.89 6.63
C THR A 256 5.18 -13.84 5.11
N ASN A 257 6.38 -13.74 4.58
CA ASN A 257 6.65 -13.67 3.14
C ASN A 257 7.18 -15.01 2.64
N HIS A 258 6.60 -15.47 1.52
CA HIS A 258 7.10 -16.55 0.68
C HIS A 258 6.76 -16.17 -0.76
N ALA A 259 7.66 -15.45 -1.43
CA ALA A 259 7.38 -14.82 -2.70
C ALA A 259 8.33 -15.30 -3.80
N ARG A 260 7.78 -15.79 -4.89
CA ARG A 260 8.55 -16.19 -6.06
C ARG A 260 9.27 -14.98 -6.65
N VAL A 261 10.57 -15.11 -6.81
CA VAL A 261 11.41 -14.06 -7.42
C VAL A 261 11.21 -14.06 -8.94
N MET A 262 10.92 -12.89 -9.50
CA MET A 262 10.59 -12.68 -10.91
C MET A 262 11.69 -11.93 -11.68
N TYR A 263 12.89 -11.84 -11.11
CA TYR A 263 14.06 -11.19 -11.68
C TYR A 263 15.30 -12.05 -11.50
N ASP A 264 16.37 -11.76 -12.24
CA ASP A 264 17.65 -12.44 -12.06
C ASP A 264 18.29 -12.04 -10.74
N CYS A 265 18.49 -13.01 -9.85
CA CYS A 265 19.10 -12.76 -8.57
C CYS A 265 20.57 -12.34 -8.75
N PRO A 266 21.00 -11.22 -8.16
CA PRO A 266 22.41 -10.85 -8.16
C PRO A 266 23.29 -11.97 -7.57
N PRO A 267 24.54 -12.17 -8.05
CA PRO A 267 25.44 -13.18 -7.54
C PRO A 267 25.79 -13.04 -6.04
N SER A 268 25.55 -11.85 -5.47
CA SER A 268 25.76 -11.56 -4.04
C SER A 268 24.69 -12.17 -3.13
N ILE A 269 23.57 -12.64 -3.68
CA ILE A 269 22.50 -13.25 -2.90
C ILE A 269 22.82 -14.73 -2.68
N ILE A 270 22.90 -15.13 -1.41
CA ILE A 270 23.04 -16.54 -1.02
C ILE A 270 21.67 -17.19 -1.07
N ILE A 271 21.53 -18.22 -1.92
CA ILE A 271 20.30 -18.99 -2.07
C ILE A 271 20.45 -20.31 -1.32
N LYS A 272 19.57 -20.57 -0.37
CA LYS A 272 19.51 -21.86 0.34
C LYS A 272 18.81 -22.89 -0.57
N GLU A 273 19.45 -24.04 -0.78
CA GLU A 273 18.81 -25.15 -1.50
C GLU A 273 17.91 -25.92 -0.53
N GLU A 274 16.61 -25.95 -0.80
CA GLU A 274 15.66 -26.76 -0.06
C GLU A 274 15.24 -27.94 -0.94
N ASN A 275 15.64 -29.15 -0.51
CA ASN A 275 15.16 -30.39 -1.08
C ASN A 275 13.78 -30.68 -0.47
N VAL A 276 12.70 -30.38 -1.22
CA VAL A 276 11.33 -30.75 -0.88
C VAL A 276 11.00 -32.15 -1.37
#